data_72f6074854d8920c2c6bd2127bde20b8
#
_entry.id   72f6074854d8920c2c6bd2127bde20b8
#
_cell.length_a   1.000
_cell.length_b   1.000
_cell.length_c   1.000
_cell.angle_alpha   90.00
_cell.angle_beta   90.00
_cell.angle_gamma   90.00
#
_symmetry.space_group_name_H-M   'P 1'
#
loop_
_entity.id
_entity.type
_entity.pdbx_description
1 polymer ?
#
loop_
_entity_poly.entity_id
_entity_poly.type
_entity_poly.pdbx_seq_one_letter_code
_entity_poly.pdbx_strand_id
1 'polypeptide(L)'
;MSGYPYGGNPPQYPPPQNQIYPQIYNPANAPPPGQPMVTGYPSGGFVPQPGFTYQYPGQLPPNQGQPGHPAAMSYPGIMPTAPIQGGPAQNYAYPAYVPQQTYTPVIEWVPTTPQNAHVLSDKAVVGGYEGHDGSPLWVMRAKFEGDLIPGKLAIKHRAAYVPWGGKENPVNNIEVCCARPEKIRWIEGRDNMIPQNAVVAGNTSSGEPLYVGRAKEQGSLTPGKVHVSHKAMYISFAGKEVAHKVYEVMCTV
;
A
#
# COMPACT_ATOMS: atom_id res chain seq x y z
N MET A 1 23.61 -18.55 61.29
CA MET A 1 23.15 -17.23 60.83
C MET A 1 24.16 -16.72 59.80
N SER A 2 23.92 -16.95 58.52
CA SER A 2 24.81 -16.53 57.44
C SER A 2 24.10 -15.52 56.57
N GLY A 3 24.54 -14.25 56.66
CA GLY A 3 24.03 -13.14 55.90
C GLY A 3 24.63 -13.16 54.47
N TYR A 4 23.78 -12.97 53.46
CA TYR A 4 24.17 -12.73 52.11
C TYR A 4 24.35 -11.22 51.83
N PRO A 5 25.47 -10.79 51.23
CA PRO A 5 25.61 -9.42 50.76
C PRO A 5 25.14 -9.33 49.28
N TYR A 6 23.99 -8.77 49.00
CA TYR A 6 23.65 -8.28 47.68
C TYR A 6 23.65 -6.76 47.67
N GLY A 7 24.72 -6.17 47.22
CA GLY A 7 24.86 -4.78 46.88
C GLY A 7 25.57 -4.65 45.57
N GLY A 8 24.88 -4.91 44.47
CA GLY A 8 25.34 -4.66 43.08
C GLY A 8 24.53 -3.54 42.47
N ASN A 9 25.17 -2.42 42.13
CA ASN A 9 24.55 -1.37 41.34
C ASN A 9 24.11 -1.93 40.00
N PRO A 10 22.93 -1.53 39.47
CA PRO A 10 22.53 -1.93 38.13
C PRO A 10 23.52 -1.38 37.09
N PRO A 11 23.78 -2.11 35.99
CA PRO A 11 24.69 -1.67 34.93
C PRO A 11 24.17 -0.36 34.33
N GLN A 12 25.00 0.70 34.40
CA GLN A 12 24.77 1.94 33.70
C GLN A 12 25.04 1.70 32.21
N TYR A 13 23.97 1.73 31.39
CA TYR A 13 24.12 1.78 29.94
C TYR A 13 24.66 3.16 29.56
N PRO A 14 25.66 3.24 28.65
CA PRO A 14 26.10 4.51 28.11
C PRO A 14 24.93 5.18 27.38
N PRO A 15 24.86 6.54 27.36
CA PRO A 15 23.83 7.24 26.62
C PRO A 15 23.92 6.86 25.14
N PRO A 16 22.78 6.78 24.43
CA PRO A 16 22.77 6.45 23.02
C PRO A 16 23.63 7.45 22.26
N GLN A 17 24.68 6.93 21.61
CA GLN A 17 25.45 7.72 20.65
C GLN A 17 24.51 8.15 19.54
N ASN A 18 24.50 9.43 19.23
CA ASN A 18 23.82 10.04 18.10
C ASN A 18 24.14 9.25 16.82
N GLN A 19 23.32 8.31 16.44
CA GLN A 19 23.37 7.71 15.12
C GLN A 19 22.85 8.77 14.16
N ILE A 20 23.77 9.33 13.38
CA ILE A 20 23.50 10.26 12.29
C ILE A 20 22.77 9.47 11.23
N TYR A 21 21.42 9.59 11.18
CA TYR A 21 20.68 9.19 9.99
C TYR A 21 21.22 10.02 8.82
N PRO A 22 21.46 9.45 7.65
CA PRO A 22 21.79 10.26 6.49
C PRO A 22 20.68 11.29 6.30
N GLN A 23 21.02 12.55 6.41
CA GLN A 23 20.13 13.69 6.24
C GLN A 23 19.64 13.70 4.78
N ILE A 24 18.55 12.98 4.52
CA ILE A 24 17.85 13.11 3.27
C ILE A 24 16.92 14.31 3.43
N TYR A 25 17.38 15.45 2.90
CA TYR A 25 16.69 16.72 2.78
C TYR A 25 16.56 17.56 4.06
N ASN A 26 17.50 18.49 4.23
CA ASN A 26 17.35 19.64 5.10
C ASN A 26 16.83 20.84 4.26
N PRO A 27 15.59 21.32 4.46
CA PRO A 27 15.07 22.47 3.71
C PRO A 27 15.84 23.78 3.96
N ALA A 28 16.72 23.86 4.96
CA ALA A 28 17.58 25.02 5.21
C ALA A 28 18.76 25.14 4.23
N ASN A 29 19.05 24.11 3.42
CA ASN A 29 20.12 24.12 2.41
C ASN A 29 19.57 24.12 0.98
N ALA A 30 18.34 24.53 0.75
CA ALA A 30 17.81 24.73 -0.58
C ALA A 30 18.50 25.98 -1.20
N PRO A 31 19.07 25.90 -2.41
CA PRO A 31 19.58 27.07 -3.11
C PRO A 31 18.42 28.04 -3.40
N PRO A 32 18.68 29.37 -3.39
CA PRO A 32 17.67 30.37 -3.68
C PRO A 32 17.12 30.17 -5.10
N PRO A 33 15.82 30.44 -5.35
CA PRO A 33 15.21 30.28 -6.65
C PRO A 33 15.84 31.21 -7.66
N GLY A 34 16.45 30.63 -8.72
CA GLY A 34 16.97 31.44 -9.84
C GLY A 34 18.37 31.13 -10.34
N GLN A 35 19.13 30.16 -9.80
CA GLN A 35 20.42 29.80 -10.37
C GLN A 35 20.36 28.43 -11.08
N PRO A 36 20.84 28.33 -12.35
CA PRO A 36 20.90 27.06 -13.06
C PRO A 36 22.02 26.18 -12.49
N MET A 37 21.68 24.92 -12.18
CA MET A 37 22.64 23.89 -11.77
C MET A 37 23.59 23.58 -12.94
N VAL A 38 24.89 23.79 -12.75
CA VAL A 38 25.95 23.31 -13.66
C VAL A 38 26.22 21.84 -13.30
N THR A 39 25.58 20.90 -14.02
CA THR A 39 25.97 19.51 -13.98
C THR A 39 26.98 19.24 -15.09
N GLY A 40 28.26 19.13 -14.72
CA GLY A 40 29.28 18.64 -15.63
C GLY A 40 29.15 17.14 -15.84
N TYR A 41 28.66 16.74 -17.01
CA TYR A 41 28.87 15.38 -17.56
C TYR A 41 29.67 15.51 -18.87
N PRO A 42 30.64 14.59 -19.13
CA PRO A 42 31.41 14.61 -20.36
C PRO A 42 30.53 14.24 -21.55
N SER A 43 30.63 15.03 -22.61
CA SER A 43 29.98 14.87 -23.89
C SER A 43 30.45 13.59 -24.60
N GLY A 44 29.60 12.58 -24.65
CA GLY A 44 29.69 11.48 -25.62
C GLY A 44 28.48 11.60 -26.54
N GLY A 45 28.72 12.04 -27.80
CA GLY A 45 27.68 12.26 -28.80
C GLY A 45 26.98 10.97 -29.20
N PHE A 46 25.65 10.97 -29.09
CA PHE A 46 24.78 9.97 -29.72
C PHE A 46 24.07 10.65 -30.91
N VAL A 47 24.33 10.13 -32.10
CA VAL A 47 23.65 10.50 -33.34
C VAL A 47 22.30 9.78 -33.34
N PRO A 48 21.15 10.46 -33.55
CA PRO A 48 19.87 9.78 -33.67
C PRO A 48 19.75 9.13 -35.04
N GLN A 49 19.49 7.83 -35.04
CA GLN A 49 19.04 7.10 -36.23
C GLN A 49 17.54 7.34 -36.46
N PRO A 50 17.09 7.59 -37.70
CA PRO A 50 15.67 7.76 -37.99
C PRO A 50 15.00 6.40 -38.19
N GLY A 51 13.83 6.22 -37.56
CA GLY A 51 12.85 5.22 -38.01
C GLY A 51 12.55 4.07 -37.06
N PHE A 52 11.87 4.33 -35.91
CA PHE A 52 10.93 3.36 -35.34
C PHE A 52 9.75 4.13 -34.73
N THR A 53 8.63 4.09 -35.45
CA THR A 53 7.33 4.52 -34.95
C THR A 53 6.79 3.43 -34.01
N TYR A 54 6.62 3.76 -32.73
CA TYR A 54 5.86 2.92 -31.80
C TYR A 54 4.37 3.03 -32.10
N GLN A 55 3.80 1.95 -32.59
CA GLN A 55 2.36 1.82 -32.80
C GLN A 55 1.71 1.36 -31.50
N TYR A 56 0.86 2.20 -30.94
CA TYR A 56 0.01 1.83 -29.79
C TYR A 56 -1.05 0.83 -30.27
N PRO A 57 -1.25 -0.32 -29.61
CA PRO A 57 -2.39 -1.19 -29.89
C PRO A 57 -3.64 -0.60 -29.19
N GLY A 58 -4.60 -0.11 -29.97
CA GLY A 58 -5.89 0.36 -29.40
C GLY A 58 -6.64 1.43 -30.19
N GLN A 59 -6.34 1.65 -31.48
CA GLN A 59 -7.25 2.41 -32.33
C GLN A 59 -7.88 1.48 -33.36
N LEU A 60 -9.20 1.31 -33.24
CA LEU A 60 -10.03 0.71 -34.25
C LEU A 60 -10.01 1.59 -35.53
N PRO A 61 -9.97 0.99 -36.74
CA PRO A 61 -9.98 1.74 -37.97
C PRO A 61 -11.32 2.46 -38.18
N PRO A 62 -11.36 3.60 -38.90
CA PRO A 62 -12.58 4.30 -39.19
C PRO A 62 -13.47 3.45 -40.11
N ASN A 63 -14.70 3.25 -39.66
CA ASN A 63 -15.75 2.52 -40.38
C ASN A 63 -16.06 3.23 -41.69
N GLN A 64 -15.76 2.58 -42.81
CA GLN A 64 -16.23 3.04 -44.11
C GLN A 64 -17.72 2.77 -44.23
N GLY A 65 -18.44 3.78 -44.70
CA GLY A 65 -19.86 3.91 -44.73
C GLY A 65 -20.66 2.76 -45.32
N GLN A 66 -21.71 2.39 -44.64
CA GLN A 66 -22.89 1.80 -45.24
C GLN A 66 -24.06 2.78 -45.14
N PRO A 67 -24.88 2.93 -46.18
CA PRO A 67 -25.96 3.88 -46.22
C PRO A 67 -27.21 3.30 -45.54
N GLY A 68 -27.85 4.16 -44.72
CA GLY A 68 -29.28 4.09 -44.49
C GLY A 68 -29.77 3.37 -43.24
N HIS A 69 -29.69 4.05 -42.08
CA HIS A 69 -30.73 3.94 -41.03
C HIS A 69 -31.17 5.35 -40.64
N PRO A 70 -32.51 5.62 -40.65
CA PRO A 70 -33.00 6.95 -40.31
C PRO A 70 -32.81 7.25 -38.83
N ALA A 71 -32.46 8.50 -38.57
CA ALA A 71 -32.33 9.10 -37.26
C ALA A 71 -33.53 8.80 -36.35
N ALA A 72 -33.27 8.41 -35.11
CA ALA A 72 -34.29 8.34 -34.06
C ALA A 72 -34.86 9.73 -33.82
N MET A 73 -36.03 9.97 -34.32
CA MET A 73 -36.84 11.15 -33.98
C MET A 73 -37.36 11.05 -32.57
N SER A 74 -37.11 12.08 -31.76
CA SER A 74 -37.83 12.37 -30.53
C SER A 74 -39.29 12.52 -30.81
N TYR A 75 -40.13 11.66 -30.27
CA TYR A 75 -41.60 11.87 -30.34
C TYR A 75 -42.05 12.66 -29.11
N PRO A 76 -42.74 13.80 -29.29
CA PRO A 76 -43.54 14.38 -28.23
C PRO A 76 -44.81 13.54 -28.03
N GLY A 77 -45.18 13.38 -26.77
CA GLY A 77 -46.25 12.50 -26.34
C GLY A 77 -47.57 12.69 -27.05
N ILE A 78 -48.09 11.60 -27.63
CA ILE A 78 -49.53 11.48 -27.96
C ILE A 78 -49.97 10.18 -27.31
N MET A 79 -50.87 10.31 -26.32
CA MET A 79 -51.63 9.20 -25.76
C MET A 79 -52.59 8.67 -26.82
N PRO A 80 -52.60 7.40 -27.19
CA PRO A 80 -53.72 6.85 -27.94
C PRO A 80 -54.85 6.52 -26.97
N THR A 81 -55.94 7.26 -27.07
CA THR A 81 -57.26 6.89 -26.53
C THR A 81 -57.91 5.89 -27.46
N ALA A 82 -57.78 4.62 -27.19
CA ALA A 82 -58.63 3.56 -27.74
C ALA A 82 -59.04 2.58 -26.62
N PRO A 83 -60.31 2.23 -26.50
CA PRO A 83 -60.76 1.32 -25.46
C PRO A 83 -60.27 -0.09 -25.76
N ILE A 84 -59.44 -0.65 -24.89
CA ILE A 84 -59.00 -2.01 -24.94
C ILE A 84 -60.11 -2.86 -24.36
N GLN A 85 -60.73 -3.70 -25.21
CA GLN A 85 -61.66 -4.75 -24.78
C GLN A 85 -60.93 -5.74 -23.87
N GLY A 86 -61.60 -6.13 -22.76
CA GLY A 86 -61.03 -6.93 -21.68
C GLY A 86 -60.48 -8.28 -22.10
N GLY A 87 -59.18 -8.42 -22.01
CA GLY A 87 -58.50 -9.72 -21.82
C GLY A 87 -58.16 -9.92 -20.33
N PRO A 88 -58.00 -11.16 -19.85
CA PRO A 88 -57.69 -11.39 -18.46
C PRO A 88 -56.43 -10.67 -18.05
N ALA A 89 -56.49 -9.90 -16.94
CA ALA A 89 -55.36 -9.16 -16.39
C ALA A 89 -54.23 -10.15 -16.06
N GLN A 90 -53.22 -10.17 -16.89
CA GLN A 90 -51.94 -10.84 -16.51
C GLN A 90 -51.28 -9.96 -15.45
N ASN A 91 -51.30 -10.46 -14.22
CA ASN A 91 -50.56 -9.92 -13.10
C ASN A 91 -49.02 -10.07 -13.42
N TYR A 92 -48.45 -9.05 -14.05
CA TYR A 92 -47.01 -8.94 -14.12
C TYR A 92 -46.54 -8.52 -12.72
N ALA A 93 -46.20 -9.53 -11.90
CA ALA A 93 -45.47 -9.27 -10.67
C ALA A 93 -44.09 -8.72 -11.06
N TYR A 94 -43.88 -7.42 -10.85
CA TYR A 94 -42.54 -6.86 -10.93
C TYR A 94 -41.66 -7.62 -9.94
N PRO A 95 -40.50 -8.13 -10.35
CA PRO A 95 -39.60 -8.75 -9.40
C PRO A 95 -39.30 -7.73 -8.30
N ALA A 96 -39.54 -8.13 -7.06
CA ALA A 96 -39.27 -7.29 -5.90
C ALA A 96 -37.80 -6.83 -5.99
N TYR A 97 -37.60 -5.51 -5.87
CA TYR A 97 -36.26 -4.93 -5.78
C TYR A 97 -35.58 -5.54 -4.56
N VAL A 98 -34.67 -6.48 -4.78
CA VAL A 98 -33.77 -7.01 -3.75
C VAL A 98 -32.66 -5.99 -3.62
N PRO A 99 -32.53 -5.29 -2.49
CA PRO A 99 -31.40 -4.39 -2.26
C PRO A 99 -30.11 -5.20 -2.41
N GLN A 100 -29.28 -4.87 -3.39
CA GLN A 100 -27.95 -5.45 -3.47
C GLN A 100 -27.20 -5.05 -2.20
N GLN A 101 -26.93 -6.01 -1.35
CA GLN A 101 -26.02 -5.80 -0.22
C GLN A 101 -24.66 -5.42 -0.80
N THR A 102 -24.30 -4.15 -0.67
CA THR A 102 -22.96 -3.67 -1.01
C THR A 102 -21.99 -4.29 -0.02
N TYR A 103 -21.27 -5.32 -0.47
CA TYR A 103 -20.19 -5.91 0.33
C TYR A 103 -19.08 -4.88 0.48
N THR A 104 -18.93 -4.34 1.68
CA THR A 104 -17.79 -3.49 2.02
C THR A 104 -16.64 -4.40 2.43
N PRO A 105 -15.52 -4.40 1.71
CA PRO A 105 -14.37 -5.23 2.08
C PRO A 105 -13.84 -4.84 3.46
N VAL A 106 -13.41 -5.82 4.25
CA VAL A 106 -12.84 -5.59 5.58
C VAL A 106 -11.54 -4.80 5.49
N ILE A 107 -10.74 -5.07 4.47
CA ILE A 107 -9.48 -4.39 4.17
C ILE A 107 -9.61 -3.68 2.82
N GLU A 108 -9.28 -2.40 2.80
CA GLU A 108 -9.16 -1.60 1.59
C GLU A 108 -7.71 -1.14 1.41
N TRP A 109 -7.17 -1.28 0.20
CA TRP A 109 -5.86 -0.74 -0.17
C TRP A 109 -6.05 0.51 -1.00
N VAL A 110 -5.75 1.68 -0.41
CA VAL A 110 -6.02 2.99 -1.01
C VAL A 110 -4.74 3.55 -1.64
N PRO A 111 -4.72 3.70 -2.99
CA PRO A 111 -3.59 4.29 -3.69
C PRO A 111 -3.35 5.75 -3.26
N THR A 112 -2.09 6.09 -2.98
CA THR A 112 -1.69 7.43 -2.57
C THR A 112 -0.17 7.61 -2.69
N THR A 113 0.33 8.75 -2.19
CA THR A 113 1.75 9.00 -1.96
C THR A 113 2.00 9.28 -0.48
N PRO A 114 3.24 9.12 0.03
CA PRO A 114 3.55 9.44 1.42
C PRO A 114 3.20 10.89 1.81
N GLN A 115 3.27 11.83 0.87
CA GLN A 115 2.95 13.24 1.07
C GLN A 115 1.44 13.47 1.27
N ASN A 116 0.61 12.70 0.57
CA ASN A 116 -0.85 12.86 0.56
C ASN A 116 -1.58 11.88 1.49
N ALA A 117 -0.87 10.91 2.06
CA ALA A 117 -1.47 9.85 2.88
C ALA A 117 -2.20 10.37 4.13
N HIS A 118 -1.88 11.56 4.62
CA HIS A 118 -2.50 12.17 5.81
C HIS A 118 -4.03 12.29 5.73
N VAL A 119 -4.62 12.33 4.53
CA VAL A 119 -6.08 12.35 4.33
C VAL A 119 -6.76 11.04 4.71
N LEU A 120 -5.98 9.98 4.96
CA LEU A 120 -6.46 8.65 5.35
C LEU A 120 -6.34 8.39 6.86
N SER A 121 -6.01 9.41 7.66
CA SER A 121 -5.69 9.27 9.10
C SER A 121 -6.80 8.67 9.96
N ASP A 122 -8.04 8.79 9.53
CA ASP A 122 -9.23 8.25 10.21
C ASP A 122 -9.45 6.75 10.00
N LYS A 123 -8.86 6.18 8.95
CA LYS A 123 -9.08 4.79 8.56
C LYS A 123 -7.81 3.97 8.32
N ALA A 124 -6.64 4.62 8.28
CA ALA A 124 -5.37 3.94 8.07
C ALA A 124 -5.03 3.00 9.24
N VAL A 125 -4.58 1.79 8.91
CA VAL A 125 -4.15 0.82 9.91
C VAL A 125 -2.79 1.21 10.48
N VAL A 126 -2.77 1.53 11.77
CA VAL A 126 -1.52 1.73 12.52
C VAL A 126 -0.92 0.36 12.83
N GLY A 127 0.19 0.04 12.15
CA GLY A 127 0.91 -1.23 12.33
C GLY A 127 1.94 -1.21 13.46
N GLY A 128 2.35 -0.02 13.90
CA GLY A 128 3.37 0.12 14.94
C GLY A 128 3.77 1.56 15.19
N TYR A 129 4.98 1.76 15.70
CA TYR A 129 5.51 3.07 16.10
C TYR A 129 7.03 3.11 16.00
N GLU A 130 7.59 4.29 15.85
CA GLU A 130 9.04 4.53 15.97
C GLU A 130 9.47 4.56 17.44
N GLY A 131 10.58 3.88 17.75
CA GLY A 131 11.04 3.73 19.14
C GLY A 131 11.57 5.02 19.77
N HIS A 132 12.07 5.95 18.95
CA HIS A 132 12.71 7.17 19.46
C HIS A 132 11.71 8.28 19.85
N ASP A 133 10.52 8.28 19.25
CA ASP A 133 9.54 9.36 19.48
C ASP A 133 8.07 8.89 19.56
N GLY A 134 7.83 7.58 19.40
CA GLY A 134 6.50 6.99 19.44
C GLY A 134 5.60 7.34 18.26
N SER A 135 6.13 7.99 17.20
CA SER A 135 5.32 8.37 16.04
C SER A 135 4.76 7.14 15.32
N PRO A 136 3.51 7.18 14.81
CA PRO A 136 2.86 6.00 14.27
C PRO A 136 3.47 5.60 12.92
N LEU A 137 3.59 4.28 12.73
CA LEU A 137 3.92 3.62 11.48
C LEU A 137 2.66 2.95 10.92
N TRP A 138 2.26 3.36 9.72
CA TRP A 138 1.08 2.80 9.06
C TRP A 138 1.46 1.61 8.19
N VAL A 139 0.55 0.65 8.07
CA VAL A 139 0.67 -0.46 7.13
C VAL A 139 0.43 0.06 5.72
N MET A 140 1.37 -0.21 4.83
CA MET A 140 1.23 0.07 3.40
C MET A 140 1.82 -1.05 2.56
N ARG A 141 1.60 -1.01 1.24
CA ARG A 141 2.28 -1.86 0.27
C ARG A 141 2.70 -1.06 -0.96
N ALA A 142 3.70 -1.54 -1.67
CA ALA A 142 4.15 -0.93 -2.90
C ALA A 142 4.74 -1.97 -3.86
N LYS A 143 4.68 -1.67 -5.15
CA LYS A 143 5.42 -2.42 -6.18
C LYS A 143 6.88 -2.03 -6.13
N PHE A 144 7.75 -3.04 -6.06
CA PHE A 144 9.20 -2.84 -6.08
C PHE A 144 9.88 -4.10 -6.66
N GLU A 145 10.75 -3.93 -7.68
CA GLU A 145 11.51 -5.01 -8.34
C GLU A 145 10.67 -6.23 -8.75
N GLY A 146 9.46 -5.99 -9.25
CA GLY A 146 8.54 -7.03 -9.71
C GLY A 146 7.65 -7.64 -8.62
N ASP A 147 7.93 -7.39 -7.35
CA ASP A 147 7.13 -7.82 -6.20
C ASP A 147 6.09 -6.75 -5.83
N LEU A 148 5.00 -7.17 -5.17
CA LEU A 148 4.11 -6.27 -4.42
C LEU A 148 4.40 -6.51 -2.93
N ILE A 149 5.01 -5.53 -2.26
CA ILE A 149 5.64 -5.74 -0.96
C ILE A 149 4.95 -4.94 0.14
N PRO A 150 4.47 -5.58 1.24
CA PRO A 150 4.07 -4.87 2.46
C PRO A 150 5.27 -4.21 3.14
N GLY A 151 5.06 -2.99 3.65
CA GLY A 151 6.09 -2.21 4.30
C GLY A 151 5.53 -1.21 5.30
N LYS A 152 6.31 -0.17 5.61
CA LYS A 152 5.96 0.89 6.57
C LYS A 152 5.80 2.25 5.89
N LEU A 153 4.82 3.02 6.34
CA LEU A 153 4.71 4.45 6.11
C LEU A 153 4.95 5.18 7.42
N ALA A 154 6.07 5.89 7.50
CA ALA A 154 6.38 6.83 8.58
C ALA A 154 5.65 8.14 8.31
N ILE A 155 4.38 8.22 8.74
CA ILE A 155 3.47 9.33 8.35
C ILE A 155 3.96 10.68 8.83
N LYS A 156 4.60 10.77 10.00
CA LYS A 156 5.21 12.00 10.52
C LYS A 156 6.28 12.54 9.58
N HIS A 157 7.05 11.65 8.96
CA HIS A 157 8.16 11.99 8.06
C HIS A 157 7.73 12.00 6.59
N ARG A 158 6.48 11.65 6.27
CA ARG A 158 5.97 11.53 4.91
C ARG A 158 6.87 10.66 4.02
N ALA A 159 7.34 9.56 4.57
CA ALA A 159 8.27 8.64 3.92
C ALA A 159 7.79 7.18 4.07
N ALA A 160 7.88 6.42 3.00
CA ALA A 160 7.46 5.03 2.96
C ALA A 160 8.60 4.13 2.48
N TYR A 161 8.68 2.92 3.04
CA TYR A 161 9.76 1.99 2.78
C TYR A 161 9.27 0.56 2.69
N VAL A 162 9.88 -0.20 1.79
CA VAL A 162 9.70 -1.64 1.68
C VAL A 162 11.03 -2.37 1.94
N PRO A 163 11.01 -3.52 2.66
CA PRO A 163 12.18 -4.36 2.87
C PRO A 163 12.39 -5.25 1.63
N TRP A 164 13.56 -5.11 0.96
CA TRP A 164 13.90 -5.93 -0.20
C TRP A 164 15.41 -5.92 -0.47
N GLY A 165 15.98 -7.09 -0.80
CA GLY A 165 17.38 -7.23 -1.18
C GLY A 165 18.37 -6.79 -0.12
N GLY A 166 18.06 -7.00 1.16
CA GLY A 166 18.90 -6.63 2.30
C GLY A 166 18.84 -5.14 2.67
N LYS A 167 17.98 -4.35 2.02
CA LYS A 167 17.92 -2.89 2.16
C LYS A 167 16.52 -2.41 2.55
N GLU A 168 16.47 -1.23 3.18
CA GLU A 168 15.30 -0.40 3.33
C GLU A 168 15.17 0.47 2.07
N ASN A 169 14.17 0.18 1.23
CA ASN A 169 14.02 0.84 -0.07
C ASN A 169 12.90 1.88 0.00
N PRO A 170 13.18 3.17 -0.31
CA PRO A 170 12.16 4.21 -0.33
C PRO A 170 11.21 4.01 -1.52
N VAL A 171 9.90 4.26 -1.29
CA VAL A 171 8.86 4.16 -2.31
C VAL A 171 7.91 5.35 -2.24
N ASN A 172 7.41 5.79 -3.40
CA ASN A 172 6.49 6.94 -3.49
C ASN A 172 5.07 6.55 -3.93
N ASN A 173 4.94 5.60 -4.84
CA ASN A 173 3.64 5.09 -5.26
C ASN A 173 3.26 3.95 -4.32
N ILE A 174 2.38 4.22 -3.37
CA ILE A 174 2.00 3.30 -2.31
C ILE A 174 0.49 3.07 -2.29
N GLU A 175 0.09 1.99 -1.65
CA GLU A 175 -1.29 1.77 -1.23
C GLU A 175 -1.31 1.60 0.29
N VAL A 176 -2.06 2.46 0.97
CA VAL A 176 -2.24 2.41 2.42
C VAL A 176 -3.33 1.42 2.77
N CYS A 177 -3.06 0.56 3.75
CA CYS A 177 -4.04 -0.35 4.33
C CYS A 177 -5.04 0.45 5.16
N CYS A 178 -6.32 0.37 4.79
CA CYS A 178 -7.43 0.98 5.51
C CYS A 178 -8.38 -0.09 6.01
N ALA A 179 -8.75 -0.01 7.29
CA ALA A 179 -9.70 -0.93 7.92
C ALA A 179 -10.26 -0.32 9.20
N ARG A 180 -11.43 -0.78 9.63
CA ARG A 180 -11.92 -0.49 10.97
C ARG A 180 -11.12 -1.29 12.01
N PRO A 181 -10.64 -0.68 13.11
CA PRO A 181 -9.77 -1.33 14.09
C PRO A 181 -10.34 -2.62 14.66
N GLU A 182 -11.67 -2.69 14.89
CA GLU A 182 -12.36 -3.85 15.42
C GLU A 182 -12.46 -5.03 14.43
N LYS A 183 -12.06 -4.82 13.19
CA LYS A 183 -12.07 -5.85 12.12
C LYS A 183 -10.71 -6.50 11.91
N ILE A 184 -9.70 -6.08 12.64
CA ILE A 184 -8.36 -6.63 12.54
C ILE A 184 -7.83 -7.03 13.92
N ARG A 185 -6.93 -8.00 13.92
CA ARG A 185 -6.18 -8.42 15.11
C ARG A 185 -4.77 -8.83 14.72
N TRP A 186 -3.85 -8.75 15.66
CA TRP A 186 -2.47 -9.18 15.50
C TRP A 186 -2.27 -10.49 16.27
N ILE A 187 -1.77 -11.51 15.59
CA ILE A 187 -1.58 -12.86 16.14
C ILE A 187 -0.10 -13.22 16.04
N GLU A 188 0.48 -13.73 17.13
CA GLU A 188 1.87 -14.19 17.12
C GLU A 188 2.09 -15.25 16.04
N GLY A 189 3.12 -15.05 15.25
CA GLY A 189 3.60 -15.94 14.20
C GLY A 189 5.08 -16.27 14.39
N ARG A 190 5.44 -17.44 13.91
CA ARG A 190 6.84 -17.88 13.88
C ARG A 190 7.07 -18.82 12.71
N ASP A 191 8.29 -18.85 12.19
CA ASP A 191 8.69 -19.72 11.08
C ASP A 191 7.79 -19.51 9.83
N ASN A 192 7.13 -20.58 9.38
CA ASN A 192 6.21 -20.57 8.24
C ASN A 192 4.72 -20.76 8.64
N MET A 193 4.40 -20.62 9.93
CA MET A 193 3.03 -20.74 10.40
C MET A 193 2.27 -19.45 10.15
N ILE A 194 1.31 -19.52 9.25
CA ILE A 194 0.42 -18.38 8.93
C ILE A 194 -0.92 -18.64 9.62
N PRO A 195 -1.36 -17.72 10.51
CA PRO A 195 -2.66 -17.82 11.13
C PRO A 195 -3.81 -17.82 10.11
N GLN A 196 -4.93 -18.43 10.48
CA GLN A 196 -6.17 -18.33 9.70
C GLN A 196 -6.58 -16.86 9.57
N ASN A 197 -7.13 -16.49 8.41
CA ASN A 197 -7.54 -15.11 8.07
C ASN A 197 -6.39 -14.09 8.05
N ALA A 198 -5.14 -14.52 7.92
CA ALA A 198 -4.01 -13.63 7.73
C ALA A 198 -4.19 -12.78 6.45
N VAL A 199 -3.88 -11.50 6.56
CA VAL A 199 -4.04 -10.55 5.46
C VAL A 199 -2.93 -10.73 4.45
N VAL A 200 -3.29 -11.22 3.25
CA VAL A 200 -2.41 -11.20 2.08
C VAL A 200 -2.33 -9.77 1.58
N ALA A 201 -1.13 -9.21 1.58
CA ALA A 201 -0.90 -7.82 1.18
C ALA A 201 -0.17 -7.69 -0.16
N GLY A 202 0.36 -8.77 -0.67
CA GLY A 202 1.07 -8.75 -1.94
C GLY A 202 1.60 -10.13 -2.31
N ASN A 203 2.57 -10.12 -3.19
CA ASN A 203 3.20 -11.34 -3.70
C ASN A 203 4.60 -11.06 -4.24
N THR A 204 5.42 -12.07 -4.30
CA THR A 204 6.66 -12.05 -5.05
C THR A 204 6.40 -12.06 -6.55
N SER A 205 7.39 -11.76 -7.36
CA SER A 205 7.35 -11.88 -8.83
C SER A 205 7.06 -13.31 -9.32
N SER A 206 7.35 -14.32 -8.49
CA SER A 206 7.00 -15.72 -8.75
C SER A 206 5.59 -16.11 -8.28
N GLY A 207 4.84 -15.19 -7.67
CA GLY A 207 3.46 -15.40 -7.23
C GLY A 207 3.29 -15.91 -5.79
N GLU A 208 4.38 -16.07 -5.01
CA GLU A 208 4.26 -16.45 -3.60
C GLU A 208 3.60 -15.30 -2.81
N PRO A 209 2.56 -15.59 -1.99
CA PRO A 209 1.88 -14.57 -1.23
C PRO A 209 2.77 -13.98 -0.12
N LEU A 210 2.72 -12.65 0.05
CA LEU A 210 3.34 -11.91 1.14
C LEU A 210 2.25 -11.39 2.08
N TYR A 211 2.42 -11.63 3.39
CA TYR A 211 1.44 -11.24 4.40
C TYR A 211 1.93 -10.01 5.17
N VAL A 212 0.99 -9.26 5.75
CA VAL A 212 1.33 -8.19 6.68
C VAL A 212 1.79 -8.77 8.00
N GLY A 213 2.98 -8.41 8.43
CA GLY A 213 3.46 -8.67 9.78
C GLY A 213 4.00 -7.40 10.44
N ARG A 214 4.33 -7.52 11.75
CA ARG A 214 5.08 -6.50 12.49
C ARG A 214 6.01 -7.15 13.50
N ALA A 215 7.16 -6.52 13.73
CA ALA A 215 8.15 -7.01 14.68
C ALA A 215 8.76 -5.88 15.49
N LYS A 216 9.23 -6.22 16.70
CA LYS A 216 9.97 -5.29 17.57
C LYS A 216 11.44 -5.26 17.16
N GLU A 217 11.97 -4.05 16.97
CA GLU A 217 13.38 -3.81 16.70
C GLU A 217 13.82 -2.53 17.40
N GLN A 218 14.80 -2.60 18.29
CA GLN A 218 15.42 -1.47 18.98
C GLN A 218 14.41 -0.45 19.52
N GLY A 219 13.36 -0.92 20.19
CA GLY A 219 12.32 -0.07 20.77
C GLY A 219 11.19 0.34 19.82
N SER A 220 11.33 0.15 18.52
CA SER A 220 10.28 0.32 17.54
C SER A 220 9.41 -0.94 17.40
N LEU A 221 8.16 -0.75 16.99
CA LEU A 221 7.31 -1.82 16.46
C LEU A 221 7.05 -1.50 14.99
N THR A 222 7.59 -2.30 14.08
CA THR A 222 7.67 -1.94 12.67
C THR A 222 6.89 -2.92 11.79
N PRO A 223 5.93 -2.46 10.95
CA PRO A 223 5.26 -3.31 9.97
C PRO A 223 6.17 -3.64 8.78
N GLY A 224 5.91 -4.80 8.15
CA GLY A 224 6.66 -5.29 6.99
C GLY A 224 6.04 -6.54 6.39
N LYS A 225 6.86 -7.34 5.68
CA LYS A 225 6.42 -8.55 4.95
C LYS A 225 6.73 -9.83 5.71
N VAL A 226 5.75 -10.73 5.82
CA VAL A 226 5.99 -12.14 6.16
C VAL A 226 6.18 -12.92 4.87
N HIS A 227 7.30 -13.64 4.75
CA HIS A 227 7.71 -14.43 3.60
C HIS A 227 7.79 -15.90 3.99
N VAL A 228 6.81 -16.68 3.61
CA VAL A 228 6.59 -18.04 4.13
C VAL A 228 7.73 -18.97 3.76
N SER A 229 8.17 -19.00 2.51
CA SER A 229 9.28 -19.86 2.05
C SER A 229 10.61 -19.53 2.74
N HIS A 230 10.81 -18.28 3.17
CA HIS A 230 11.98 -17.86 3.94
C HIS A 230 11.86 -18.15 5.44
N LYS A 231 10.68 -18.58 5.91
CA LYS A 231 10.39 -18.81 7.35
C LYS A 231 10.75 -17.60 8.20
N ALA A 232 10.43 -16.40 7.71
CA ALA A 232 10.82 -15.14 8.34
C ALA A 232 9.86 -13.99 7.96
N MET A 233 9.82 -13.02 8.85
CA MET A 233 9.31 -11.70 8.57
C MET A 233 10.49 -10.75 8.34
N TYR A 234 10.28 -9.78 7.45
CA TYR A 234 11.26 -8.73 7.15
C TYR A 234 10.67 -7.35 7.37
N ILE A 235 11.43 -6.50 8.03
CA ILE A 235 11.10 -5.09 8.24
C ILE A 235 12.15 -4.19 7.60
N SER A 236 11.75 -2.97 7.25
CA SER A 236 12.66 -1.87 6.90
C SER A 236 13.08 -1.16 8.16
N PHE A 237 14.36 -1.16 8.51
CA PHE A 237 14.87 -0.53 9.71
C PHE A 237 16.32 -0.04 9.53
N ALA A 238 16.56 1.24 9.84
CA ALA A 238 17.90 1.88 9.79
C ALA A 238 18.67 1.61 8.48
N GLY A 239 18.01 1.74 7.34
CA GLY A 239 18.59 1.55 6.02
C GLY A 239 18.71 0.09 5.58
N LYS A 240 18.27 -0.88 6.38
CA LYS A 240 18.42 -2.31 6.14
C LYS A 240 17.08 -3.03 6.08
N GLU A 241 17.05 -4.17 5.40
CA GLU A 241 16.05 -5.21 5.56
C GLU A 241 16.49 -6.11 6.72
N VAL A 242 15.71 -6.15 7.79
CA VAL A 242 16.01 -6.93 9.00
C VAL A 242 15.03 -8.09 9.12
N ALA A 243 15.58 -9.31 9.30
CA ALA A 243 14.79 -10.54 9.41
C ALA A 243 14.45 -10.88 10.86
N HIS A 244 13.19 -11.27 11.09
CA HIS A 244 12.68 -11.70 12.39
C HIS A 244 12.07 -13.10 12.32
N LYS A 245 12.32 -13.91 13.35
CA LYS A 245 11.75 -15.27 13.51
C LYS A 245 10.51 -15.29 14.42
N VAL A 246 10.37 -14.29 15.27
CA VAL A 246 9.20 -14.07 16.14
C VAL A 246 8.60 -12.71 15.76
N TYR A 247 7.32 -12.70 15.44
CA TYR A 247 6.62 -11.54 14.91
C TYR A 247 5.12 -11.68 15.15
N GLU A 248 4.35 -10.68 14.81
CA GLU A 248 2.89 -10.76 14.78
C GLU A 248 2.40 -10.63 13.34
N VAL A 249 1.36 -11.38 12.98
CA VAL A 249 0.70 -11.37 11.67
C VAL A 249 -0.64 -10.65 11.78
N MET A 250 -0.94 -9.76 10.87
CA MET A 250 -2.24 -9.09 10.78
C MET A 250 -3.29 -10.05 10.22
N CYS A 251 -4.39 -10.22 10.94
CA CYS A 251 -5.50 -11.09 10.55
C CYS A 251 -6.82 -10.31 10.58
N THR A 252 -7.77 -10.70 9.75
CA THR A 252 -9.17 -10.24 9.88
C THR A 252 -9.89 -11.04 10.96
N VAL A 253 -10.91 -10.41 11.58
CA VAL A 253 -11.79 -11.00 12.60
C VAL A 253 -13.02 -11.60 11.96
#